data_f7a895c50a278fbd3154208ba7fd072e
#
_entry.id   f7a895c50a278fbd3154208ba7fd072e
#
_cell.length_a   1.000
_cell.length_b   1.000
_cell.length_c   1.000
_cell.angle_alpha   90.00
_cell.angle_beta   90.00
_cell.angle_gamma   90.00
#
_symmetry.space_group_name_H-M   'P 1'
#
loop_
_entity.id
_entity.type
_entity.pdbx_description
1 polymer ?
#
loop_
_entity_poly.entity_id
_entity_poly.type
_entity_poly.pdbx_seq_one_letter_code
_entity_poly.pdbx_strand_id
1 'polypeptide(L)'
;MGKNLLAKAGLVLAPREPSTTALNQAGKEDVVRPKTAIGAMAQFTDRQSHAIKEAAELKEQLKAYDGSLPTKRLDPKLIVRSKWANRHALSFTDREFDDLKKDISEQGGNVQPIKVRRMKGDAEKYEIIFGHRRHQACLDLGIDVSAIIDDLDDKHLFIEMDRENRQRKDLRPYEIGCMYAKALDEGLFPSARKLAEEVGIDHSQLS
;
A
#
# COMPACT_ATOMS: atom_id res chain seq x y z
N MET A 1 -70.51 15.74 5.73
CA MET A 1 -70.13 14.73 4.75
C MET A 1 -68.65 14.91 4.50
N GLY A 2 -67.81 14.12 5.11
CA GLY A 2 -66.38 14.12 4.95
C GLY A 2 -65.89 12.76 5.29
N LYS A 3 -65.34 12.03 4.35
CA LYS A 3 -64.80 10.70 4.56
C LYS A 3 -63.29 10.68 4.26
N ASN A 4 -62.53 10.29 5.27
CA ASN A 4 -61.33 9.50 5.24
C ASN A 4 -60.24 9.79 4.16
N LEU A 5 -59.24 10.55 4.59
CA LEU A 5 -57.91 10.65 3.96
C LEU A 5 -56.76 10.26 4.92
N LEU A 6 -56.97 9.20 5.70
CA LEU A 6 -56.00 8.75 6.73
C LEU A 6 -55.66 7.25 6.58
N ALA A 7 -55.48 6.75 5.35
CA ALA A 7 -55.12 5.36 5.17
C ALA A 7 -54.22 5.16 3.95
N LYS A 8 -53.05 5.84 3.90
CA LYS A 8 -51.97 5.54 2.95
C LYS A 8 -50.63 6.10 3.39
N ALA A 9 -50.22 5.83 4.62
CA ALA A 9 -48.85 6.05 5.07
C ALA A 9 -48.42 4.88 5.94
N GLY A 10 -48.11 3.77 5.32
CA GLY A 10 -47.69 2.55 6.01
C GLY A 10 -47.02 1.57 5.09
N LEU A 11 -46.14 2.07 4.21
CA LEU A 11 -45.20 1.18 3.51
C LEU A 11 -43.80 1.44 4.08
N VAL A 12 -43.58 0.89 5.28
CA VAL A 12 -42.26 0.74 5.87
C VAL A 12 -41.48 -0.25 4.97
N LEU A 13 -40.47 0.25 4.29
CA LEU A 13 -39.49 -0.62 3.60
C LEU A 13 -38.84 -1.50 4.67
N ALA A 14 -39.15 -2.78 4.66
CA ALA A 14 -38.40 -3.81 5.36
C ALA A 14 -36.96 -3.88 4.80
N PRO A 15 -35.95 -4.07 5.64
CA PRO A 15 -34.59 -4.27 5.16
C PRO A 15 -34.53 -5.51 4.26
N ARG A 16 -34.05 -5.32 3.06
CA ARG A 16 -33.86 -6.38 2.07
C ARG A 16 -32.73 -7.27 2.56
N GLU A 17 -33.05 -8.44 3.05
CA GLU A 17 -32.06 -9.47 3.35
C GLU A 17 -31.26 -9.79 2.08
N PRO A 18 -29.93 -9.96 2.17
CA PRO A 18 -29.13 -10.37 1.01
C PRO A 18 -29.61 -11.75 0.57
N SER A 19 -30.10 -11.85 -0.66
CA SER A 19 -30.55 -13.10 -1.27
C SER A 19 -29.39 -14.07 -1.32
N THR A 20 -29.45 -15.10 -0.52
CA THR A 20 -28.57 -16.27 -0.45
C THR A 20 -28.57 -17.14 -1.74
N THR A 21 -29.15 -16.66 -2.83
CA THR A 21 -29.29 -17.41 -4.09
C THR A 21 -28.06 -17.31 -5.00
N ALA A 22 -27.08 -16.42 -4.72
CA ALA A 22 -25.90 -16.25 -5.57
C ALA A 22 -24.69 -17.12 -5.18
N LEU A 23 -24.74 -17.83 -4.06
CA LEU A 23 -23.64 -18.69 -3.58
C LEU A 23 -23.79 -20.17 -3.95
N ASN A 24 -24.82 -20.56 -4.69
CA ASN A 24 -25.12 -21.97 -4.99
C ASN A 24 -24.93 -22.34 -6.47
N GLN A 25 -24.18 -21.53 -7.25
CA GLN A 25 -23.79 -21.89 -8.63
C GLN A 25 -22.27 -22.07 -8.83
N ALA A 26 -21.52 -22.26 -7.74
CA ALA A 26 -20.19 -22.89 -7.86
C ALA A 26 -20.43 -24.38 -8.10
N GLY A 27 -20.03 -24.84 -9.29
CA GLY A 27 -20.18 -26.16 -9.88
C GLY A 27 -20.57 -27.30 -8.95
N LYS A 28 -21.71 -27.92 -9.23
CA LYS A 28 -21.93 -29.32 -8.86
C LYS A 28 -20.94 -30.13 -9.68
N GLU A 29 -19.71 -30.26 -9.24
CA GLU A 29 -18.91 -31.42 -9.58
C GLU A 29 -19.63 -32.61 -8.96
N ASP A 30 -20.07 -33.53 -9.78
CA ASP A 30 -20.60 -34.86 -9.39
C ASP A 30 -19.46 -35.56 -8.62
N VAL A 31 -19.40 -35.34 -7.31
CA VAL A 31 -18.51 -36.07 -6.42
C VAL A 31 -19.00 -37.52 -6.40
N VAL A 32 -18.48 -38.32 -7.30
CA VAL A 32 -18.69 -39.77 -7.32
C VAL A 32 -18.23 -40.30 -5.95
N ARG A 33 -19.20 -40.58 -5.06
CA ARG A 33 -18.89 -41.12 -3.71
C ARG A 33 -18.40 -42.56 -3.89
N PRO A 34 -17.22 -42.91 -3.43
CA PRO A 34 -16.70 -44.27 -3.53
C PRO A 34 -17.60 -45.21 -2.74
N LYS A 35 -18.02 -46.31 -3.39
CA LYS A 35 -18.88 -47.31 -2.81
C LYS A 35 -18.14 -48.35 -1.91
N THR A 36 -16.79 -48.25 -1.86
CA THR A 36 -15.93 -49.16 -1.05
C THR A 36 -14.90 -48.37 -0.28
N ALA A 37 -14.48 -48.93 0.88
CA ALA A 37 -13.44 -48.31 1.70
C ALA A 37 -12.11 -48.12 0.95
N ILE A 38 -11.75 -49.05 0.07
CA ILE A 38 -10.55 -48.97 -0.77
C ILE A 38 -10.68 -47.81 -1.76
N GLY A 39 -11.83 -47.58 -2.38
CA GLY A 39 -12.08 -46.48 -3.29
C GLY A 39 -12.06 -45.11 -2.53
N ALA A 40 -12.54 -45.06 -1.31
CA ALA A 40 -12.46 -43.86 -0.46
C ALA A 40 -11.02 -43.53 -0.12
N MET A 41 -10.19 -44.51 0.20
CA MET A 41 -8.78 -44.31 0.49
C MET A 41 -7.97 -43.87 -0.72
N ALA A 42 -8.25 -44.44 -1.90
CA ALA A 42 -7.65 -44.03 -3.16
C ALA A 42 -7.98 -42.56 -3.48
N GLN A 43 -9.25 -42.16 -3.37
CA GLN A 43 -9.65 -40.76 -3.57
C GLN A 43 -9.03 -39.80 -2.54
N PHE A 44 -8.88 -40.23 -1.29
CA PHE A 44 -8.19 -39.43 -0.28
C PHE A 44 -6.72 -39.22 -0.64
N THR A 45 -6.03 -40.28 -1.06
CA THR A 45 -4.62 -40.24 -1.48
C THR A 45 -4.43 -39.33 -2.71
N ASP A 46 -5.34 -39.43 -3.69
CA ASP A 46 -5.32 -38.56 -4.88
C ASP A 46 -5.53 -37.09 -4.52
N ARG A 47 -6.51 -36.78 -3.69
CA ARG A 47 -6.73 -35.40 -3.21
C ARG A 47 -5.53 -34.86 -2.46
N GLN A 48 -4.91 -35.67 -1.61
CA GLN A 48 -3.73 -35.29 -0.86
C GLN A 48 -2.54 -35.04 -1.81
N SER A 49 -2.35 -35.91 -2.81
CA SER A 49 -1.28 -35.72 -3.79
C SER A 49 -1.49 -34.50 -4.68
N HIS A 50 -2.74 -34.19 -5.08
CA HIS A 50 -3.10 -32.97 -5.79
C HIS A 50 -2.83 -31.73 -4.94
N ALA A 51 -3.26 -31.70 -3.68
CA ALA A 51 -3.00 -30.58 -2.78
C ALA A 51 -1.50 -30.34 -2.54
N ILE A 52 -0.71 -31.41 -2.44
CA ILE A 52 0.75 -31.32 -2.29
C ILE A 52 1.39 -30.75 -3.56
N LYS A 53 0.95 -31.18 -4.76
CA LYS A 53 1.44 -30.65 -6.03
C LYS A 53 1.09 -29.17 -6.17
N GLU A 54 -0.16 -28.79 -5.93
CA GLU A 54 -0.63 -27.42 -6.00
C GLU A 54 0.14 -26.51 -5.01
N ALA A 55 0.35 -26.98 -3.77
CA ALA A 55 1.16 -26.26 -2.78
C ALA A 55 2.63 -26.13 -3.23
N ALA A 56 3.19 -27.15 -3.89
CA ALA A 56 4.55 -27.08 -4.43
C ALA A 56 4.66 -26.09 -5.60
N GLU A 57 3.69 -26.09 -6.51
CA GLU A 57 3.62 -25.16 -7.64
C GLU A 57 3.45 -23.71 -7.19
N LEU A 58 2.53 -23.47 -6.21
CA LEU A 58 2.36 -22.14 -5.60
C LEU A 58 3.63 -21.68 -4.88
N LYS A 59 4.32 -22.58 -4.19
CA LYS A 59 5.59 -22.26 -3.54
C LYS A 59 6.69 -21.92 -4.54
N GLU A 60 6.73 -22.60 -5.68
CA GLU A 60 7.68 -22.28 -6.75
C GLU A 60 7.35 -20.94 -7.42
N GLN A 61 6.07 -20.65 -7.66
CA GLN A 61 5.62 -19.34 -8.14
C GLN A 61 5.98 -18.23 -7.13
N LEU A 62 5.80 -18.45 -5.84
CA LEU A 62 6.20 -17.50 -4.80
C LEU A 62 7.70 -17.25 -4.78
N LYS A 63 8.54 -18.27 -5.04
CA LYS A 63 9.99 -18.08 -5.15
C LYS A 63 10.40 -17.16 -6.31
N ALA A 64 9.63 -17.11 -7.39
CA ALA A 64 9.88 -16.17 -8.49
C ALA A 64 9.71 -14.71 -8.06
N TYR A 65 8.96 -14.47 -6.98
CA TYR A 65 8.78 -13.14 -6.36
C TYR A 65 9.68 -12.93 -5.14
N ASP A 66 10.57 -13.90 -4.82
CA ASP A 66 11.49 -13.80 -3.69
C ASP A 66 12.41 -12.59 -3.89
N GLY A 67 12.37 -11.64 -2.95
CA GLY A 67 13.09 -10.36 -3.02
C GLY A 67 12.37 -9.24 -3.78
N SER A 68 11.19 -9.46 -4.38
CA SER A 68 10.35 -8.40 -4.92
C SER A 68 9.20 -8.06 -3.96
N LEU A 69 9.09 -6.80 -3.59
CA LEU A 69 7.96 -6.33 -2.81
C LEU A 69 6.74 -6.14 -3.74
N PRO A 70 5.63 -6.86 -3.50
CA PRO A 70 4.46 -6.76 -4.37
C PRO A 70 3.86 -5.35 -4.33
N THR A 71 3.44 -4.88 -5.49
CA THR A 71 2.76 -3.61 -5.64
C THR A 71 1.28 -3.76 -5.30
N LYS A 72 0.73 -2.84 -4.51
CA LYS A 72 -0.67 -2.79 -4.13
C LYS A 72 -1.28 -1.45 -4.52
N ARG A 73 -2.53 -1.43 -4.98
CA ARG A 73 -3.30 -0.19 -5.15
C ARG A 73 -3.89 0.22 -3.80
N LEU A 74 -3.69 1.47 -3.43
CA LEU A 74 -4.15 2.06 -2.16
C LEU A 74 -4.93 3.34 -2.44
N ASP A 75 -5.95 3.60 -1.64
CA ASP A 75 -6.62 4.91 -1.62
C ASP A 75 -5.60 5.96 -1.13
N PRO A 76 -5.30 7.01 -1.91
CA PRO A 76 -4.33 8.03 -1.52
C PRO A 76 -4.71 8.78 -0.24
N LYS A 77 -6.00 8.78 0.16
CA LYS A 77 -6.47 9.40 1.40
C LYS A 77 -6.01 8.65 2.66
N LEU A 78 -5.70 7.36 2.54
CA LEU A 78 -5.18 6.55 3.64
C LEU A 78 -3.66 6.73 3.84
N ILE A 79 -3.02 7.53 2.97
CA ILE A 79 -1.58 7.69 2.97
C ILE A 79 -1.24 9.08 3.51
N VAL A 80 -0.45 9.12 4.58
CA VAL A 80 -0.01 10.36 5.22
C VAL A 80 1.45 10.67 4.90
N ARG A 81 1.81 11.95 4.96
CA ARG A 81 3.21 12.38 4.79
C ARG A 81 4.00 12.01 6.04
N SER A 82 5.22 11.54 5.84
CA SER A 82 6.15 11.33 6.94
C SER A 82 6.50 12.66 7.63
N LYS A 83 6.71 12.60 8.95
CA LYS A 83 7.24 13.74 9.72
C LYS A 83 8.65 14.17 9.27
N TRP A 84 9.37 13.26 8.61
CA TRP A 84 10.70 13.49 8.05
C TRP A 84 10.67 14.03 6.61
N ALA A 85 9.47 14.17 6.01
CA ALA A 85 9.33 14.61 4.65
C ALA A 85 9.80 16.06 4.48
N ASN A 86 10.82 16.26 3.65
CA ASN A 86 11.44 17.55 3.39
C ASN A 86 11.07 18.08 1.99
N ARG A 87 9.76 18.08 1.65
CA ARG A 87 9.27 18.65 0.39
C ARG A 87 8.59 19.97 0.62
N HIS A 88 9.10 21.01 -0.06
CA HIS A 88 8.48 22.33 -0.05
C HIS A 88 7.14 22.31 -0.81
N ALA A 89 6.16 23.12 -0.36
CA ALA A 89 4.84 23.20 -0.99
C ALA A 89 4.91 23.59 -2.48
N LEU A 90 5.90 24.38 -2.88
CA LEU A 90 6.11 24.81 -4.27
C LEU A 90 6.41 23.65 -5.25
N SER A 91 6.89 22.52 -4.75
CA SER A 91 7.14 21.33 -5.60
C SER A 91 5.86 20.65 -6.11
N PHE A 92 4.68 21.14 -5.73
CA PHE A 92 3.37 20.64 -6.14
C PHE A 92 2.60 21.64 -7.01
N THR A 93 3.24 22.75 -7.43
CA THR A 93 2.62 23.82 -8.24
C THR A 93 3.45 24.18 -9.46
N ASP A 94 4.51 23.44 -9.74
CA ASP A 94 5.37 23.64 -10.88
C ASP A 94 4.79 22.95 -12.15
N ARG A 95 5.23 23.42 -13.33
CA ARG A 95 4.82 22.84 -14.63
C ARG A 95 5.12 21.36 -14.73
N GLU A 96 6.24 20.91 -14.16
CA GLU A 96 6.61 19.50 -14.16
C GLU A 96 5.62 18.64 -13.35
N PHE A 97 4.96 19.23 -12.34
CA PHE A 97 3.92 18.55 -11.59
C PHE A 97 2.62 18.42 -12.41
N ASP A 98 2.28 19.44 -13.20
CA ASP A 98 1.12 19.38 -14.09
C ASP A 98 1.34 18.37 -15.21
N ASP A 99 2.53 18.31 -15.78
CA ASP A 99 2.91 17.29 -16.76
C ASP A 99 2.83 15.88 -16.15
N LEU A 100 3.31 15.69 -14.91
CA LEU A 100 3.20 14.42 -14.18
C LEU A 100 1.73 14.01 -13.93
N LYS A 101 0.86 14.97 -13.57
CA LYS A 101 -0.58 14.68 -13.39
C LYS A 101 -1.23 14.24 -14.70
N LYS A 102 -0.85 14.89 -15.80
CA LYS A 102 -1.35 14.52 -17.12
C LYS A 102 -0.94 13.09 -17.50
N ASP A 103 0.34 12.76 -17.36
CA ASP A 103 0.86 11.42 -17.62
C ASP A 103 0.14 10.34 -16.78
N ILE A 104 -0.05 10.59 -15.47
CA ILE A 104 -0.74 9.69 -14.56
C ILE A 104 -2.21 9.51 -14.97
N SER A 105 -2.87 10.59 -15.39
CA SER A 105 -4.26 10.55 -15.87
C SER A 105 -4.40 9.75 -17.15
N GLU A 106 -3.50 9.96 -18.13
CA GLU A 106 -3.51 9.25 -19.43
C GLU A 106 -3.24 7.76 -19.27
N GLN A 107 -2.40 7.37 -18.30
CA GLN A 107 -2.05 5.97 -18.04
C GLN A 107 -3.01 5.27 -17.06
N GLY A 108 -3.98 6.00 -16.49
CA GLY A 108 -4.93 5.46 -15.52
C GLY A 108 -4.29 5.09 -14.17
N GLY A 109 -3.13 5.66 -13.84
CA GLY A 109 -2.41 5.46 -12.58
C GLY A 109 -0.91 5.73 -12.69
N ASN A 110 -0.21 5.71 -11.57
CA ASN A 110 1.24 5.87 -11.55
C ASN A 110 1.93 4.56 -11.96
N VAL A 111 2.66 4.57 -13.06
CA VAL A 111 3.45 3.40 -13.54
C VAL A 111 4.55 3.04 -12.56
N GLN A 112 5.29 4.04 -12.09
CA GLN A 112 6.30 3.84 -11.07
C GLN A 112 5.64 3.90 -9.68
N PRO A 113 5.67 2.80 -8.89
CA PRO A 113 5.03 2.78 -7.58
C PRO A 113 5.71 3.74 -6.59
N ILE A 114 4.94 4.22 -5.63
CA ILE A 114 5.48 4.89 -4.44
C ILE A 114 5.88 3.84 -3.41
N LYS A 115 6.69 4.20 -2.42
CA LYS A 115 7.02 3.33 -1.29
C LYS A 115 6.40 3.89 -0.02
N VAL A 116 5.71 3.02 0.71
CA VAL A 116 5.01 3.37 1.96
C VAL A 116 5.27 2.31 3.01
N ARG A 117 5.13 2.67 4.30
CA ARG A 117 5.05 1.70 5.39
C ARG A 117 3.68 1.78 6.07
N ARG A 118 3.29 0.73 6.82
CA ARG A 118 2.12 0.81 7.69
C ARG A 118 2.39 1.77 8.85
N MET A 119 1.37 2.55 9.21
CA MET A 119 1.49 3.49 10.33
C MET A 119 1.44 2.74 11.66
N LYS A 120 2.34 3.07 12.56
CA LYS A 120 2.33 2.50 13.93
C LYS A 120 1.07 2.98 14.66
N GLY A 121 0.23 2.04 15.12
CA GLY A 121 -1.00 2.35 15.85
C GLY A 121 -2.26 2.48 15.01
N ASP A 122 -2.15 2.47 13.66
CA ASP A 122 -3.30 2.50 12.76
C ASP A 122 -2.98 1.64 11.52
N ALA A 123 -3.44 0.39 11.54
CA ALA A 123 -3.13 -0.59 10.50
C ALA A 123 -3.76 -0.27 9.14
N GLU A 124 -4.73 0.65 9.09
CA GLU A 124 -5.40 1.07 7.85
C GLU A 124 -4.67 2.24 7.18
N LYS A 125 -3.81 2.95 7.90
CA LYS A 125 -3.05 4.08 7.38
C LYS A 125 -1.62 3.72 7.03
N TYR A 126 -1.12 4.45 6.06
CA TYR A 126 0.24 4.29 5.55
C TYR A 126 1.01 5.60 5.65
N GLU A 127 2.31 5.53 5.81
CA GLU A 127 3.23 6.68 5.82
C GLU A 127 4.14 6.61 4.60
N ILE A 128 4.26 7.72 3.86
CA ILE A 128 5.08 7.77 2.63
C ILE A 128 6.56 7.76 3.03
N ILE A 129 7.32 6.84 2.40
CA ILE A 129 8.77 6.82 2.44
C ILE A 129 9.32 7.68 1.30
N PHE A 130 8.87 7.40 0.05
CA PHE A 130 9.18 8.25 -1.11
C PHE A 130 8.07 8.21 -2.17
N GLY A 131 8.11 9.17 -3.10
CA GLY A 131 7.11 9.31 -4.17
C GLY A 131 6.01 10.33 -3.86
N HIS A 132 6.28 11.34 -3.04
CA HIS A 132 5.31 12.36 -2.61
C HIS A 132 4.59 13.07 -3.76
N ARG A 133 5.27 13.37 -4.89
CA ARG A 133 4.62 14.03 -6.05
C ARG A 133 3.60 13.11 -6.71
N ARG A 134 3.92 11.82 -6.88
CA ARG A 134 2.98 10.83 -7.45
C ARG A 134 1.77 10.62 -6.55
N HIS A 135 2.00 10.54 -5.24
CA HIS A 135 0.90 10.45 -4.27
C HIS A 135 -0.02 11.66 -4.38
N GLN A 136 0.53 12.89 -4.37
CA GLN A 136 -0.26 14.11 -4.48
C GLN A 136 -1.02 14.18 -5.80
N ALA A 137 -0.39 13.80 -6.91
CA ALA A 137 -1.03 13.75 -8.21
C ALA A 137 -2.22 12.78 -8.24
N CYS A 138 -2.06 11.56 -7.69
CA CYS A 138 -3.15 10.60 -7.57
C CYS A 138 -4.27 11.11 -6.65
N LEU A 139 -3.92 11.79 -5.55
CA LEU A 139 -4.88 12.40 -4.63
C LEU A 139 -5.70 13.50 -5.33
N ASP A 140 -5.05 14.38 -6.09
CA ASP A 140 -5.69 15.46 -6.84
C ASP A 140 -6.61 14.92 -7.94
N LEU A 141 -6.23 13.79 -8.57
CA LEU A 141 -7.01 13.12 -9.61
C LEU A 141 -8.11 12.21 -9.05
N GLY A 142 -8.10 11.91 -7.76
CA GLY A 142 -9.06 11.01 -7.13
C GLY A 142 -8.95 9.55 -7.58
N ILE A 143 -7.74 9.10 -7.90
CA ILE A 143 -7.45 7.73 -8.36
C ILE A 143 -6.54 7.00 -7.38
N ASP A 144 -6.65 5.68 -7.34
CA ASP A 144 -5.79 4.84 -6.50
C ASP A 144 -4.32 4.97 -6.90
N VAL A 145 -3.44 4.96 -5.90
CA VAL A 145 -2.00 5.01 -6.09
C VAL A 145 -1.39 3.61 -5.99
N SER A 146 -0.55 3.28 -6.96
CA SER A 146 0.26 2.05 -6.93
C SER A 146 1.42 2.23 -5.95
N ALA A 147 1.49 1.38 -4.94
CA ALA A 147 2.43 1.48 -3.82
C ALA A 147 3.08 0.14 -3.48
N ILE A 148 4.33 0.19 -3.09
CA ILE A 148 5.07 -0.91 -2.45
C ILE A 148 4.98 -0.68 -0.94
N ILE A 149 4.55 -1.71 -0.20
CA ILE A 149 4.49 -1.67 1.26
C ILE A 149 5.75 -2.34 1.80
N ASP A 150 6.54 -1.56 2.56
CA ASP A 150 7.75 -2.03 3.22
C ASP A 150 7.74 -1.53 4.67
N ASP A 151 7.56 -2.46 5.61
CA ASP A 151 7.37 -2.13 7.03
C ASP A 151 8.71 -1.85 7.72
N LEU A 152 9.30 -0.71 7.38
CA LEU A 152 10.55 -0.21 7.95
C LEU A 152 10.32 0.45 9.31
N ASP A 153 11.31 0.37 10.20
CA ASP A 153 11.36 1.20 11.40
C ASP A 153 11.69 2.66 11.07
N ASP A 154 11.63 3.54 12.07
CA ASP A 154 11.82 4.98 11.86
C ASP A 154 13.23 5.32 11.35
N LYS A 155 14.22 4.55 11.75
CA LYS A 155 15.62 4.75 11.39
C LYS A 155 15.87 4.36 9.93
N HIS A 156 15.41 3.18 9.53
CA HIS A 156 15.52 2.71 8.15
C HIS A 156 14.68 3.56 7.20
N LEU A 157 13.48 3.99 7.63
CA LEU A 157 12.67 4.94 6.88
C LEU A 157 13.45 6.24 6.62
N PHE A 158 14.06 6.82 7.65
CA PHE A 158 14.85 8.04 7.53
C PHE A 158 16.01 7.87 6.55
N ILE A 159 16.77 6.76 6.67
CA ILE A 159 17.90 6.45 5.80
C ILE A 159 17.47 6.30 4.34
N GLU A 160 16.33 5.63 4.08
CA GLU A 160 15.79 5.50 2.73
C GLU A 160 15.33 6.82 2.14
N MET A 161 14.65 7.64 2.94
CA MET A 161 14.25 8.99 2.53
C MET A 161 15.46 9.87 2.21
N ASP A 162 16.50 9.82 3.04
CA ASP A 162 17.74 10.56 2.80
C ASP A 162 18.44 10.10 1.52
N ARG A 163 18.51 8.79 1.28
CA ARG A 163 19.11 8.24 0.06
C ARG A 163 18.38 8.71 -1.20
N GLU A 164 17.05 8.70 -1.20
CA GLU A 164 16.23 9.24 -2.31
C GLU A 164 16.47 10.74 -2.48
N ASN A 165 16.45 11.48 -1.38
CA ASN A 165 16.64 12.93 -1.40
C ASN A 165 18.01 13.32 -1.97
N ARG A 166 19.09 12.65 -1.59
CA ARG A 166 20.45 12.93 -2.12
C ARG A 166 20.60 12.65 -3.62
N GLN A 167 19.76 11.81 -4.19
CA GLN A 167 19.75 11.58 -5.64
C GLN A 167 19.06 12.71 -6.41
N ARG A 168 18.41 13.64 -5.72
CA ARG A 168 17.70 14.77 -6.33
C ARG A 168 18.64 15.94 -6.55
N LYS A 169 18.55 16.53 -7.75
CA LYS A 169 19.38 17.69 -8.14
C LYS A 169 18.98 19.00 -7.45
N ASP A 170 17.76 19.08 -6.89
CA ASP A 170 17.15 20.34 -6.46
C ASP A 170 17.15 20.53 -4.93
N LEU A 171 17.75 19.62 -4.16
CA LEU A 171 17.77 19.74 -2.71
C LEU A 171 18.87 20.71 -2.27
N ARG A 172 18.47 21.76 -1.51
CA ARG A 172 19.42 22.71 -0.99
C ARG A 172 20.17 22.12 0.23
N PRO A 173 21.47 22.34 0.36
CA PRO A 173 22.26 21.86 1.51
C PRO A 173 21.64 22.22 2.86
N TYR A 174 21.04 23.39 2.98
CA TYR A 174 20.33 23.84 4.16
C TYR A 174 19.15 22.94 4.54
N GLU A 175 18.37 22.48 3.58
CA GLU A 175 17.22 21.61 3.82
C GLU A 175 17.65 20.23 4.34
N ILE A 176 18.78 19.73 3.82
CA ILE A 176 19.40 18.49 4.29
C ILE A 176 19.85 18.68 5.74
N GLY A 177 20.54 19.78 6.03
CA GLY A 177 21.01 20.10 7.39
C GLY A 177 19.86 20.19 8.40
N CYS A 178 18.76 20.83 8.04
CA CYS A 178 17.56 20.90 8.88
C CYS A 178 16.94 19.51 9.14
N MET A 179 16.94 18.64 8.14
CA MET A 179 16.44 17.26 8.28
C MET A 179 17.32 16.46 9.26
N TYR A 180 18.63 16.58 9.16
CA TYR A 180 19.57 15.91 10.07
C TYR A 180 19.49 16.46 11.49
N ALA A 181 19.41 17.78 11.67
CA ALA A 181 19.24 18.41 12.97
C ALA A 181 17.96 17.89 13.65
N LYS A 182 16.84 17.87 12.92
CA LYS A 182 15.58 17.33 13.44
C LYS A 182 15.69 15.86 13.85
N ALA A 183 16.40 15.03 13.09
CA ALA A 183 16.59 13.63 13.42
C ALA A 183 17.41 13.42 14.71
N LEU A 184 18.38 14.29 14.96
CA LEU A 184 19.18 14.29 16.20
C LEU A 184 18.35 14.81 17.38
N ASP A 185 17.63 15.91 17.22
CA ASP A 185 16.79 16.51 18.26
C ASP A 185 15.67 15.59 18.73
N GLU A 186 15.09 14.81 17.80
CA GLU A 186 14.09 13.79 18.12
C GLU A 186 14.69 12.47 18.64
N GLY A 187 16.01 12.39 18.76
CA GLY A 187 16.71 11.23 19.32
C GLY A 187 16.70 10.00 18.39
N LEU A 188 16.46 10.18 17.09
CA LEU A 188 16.48 9.08 16.13
C LEU A 188 17.87 8.46 16.01
N PHE A 189 18.92 9.30 16.15
CA PHE A 189 20.32 8.88 16.21
C PHE A 189 20.96 9.45 17.49
N PRO A 190 21.84 8.68 18.16
CA PRO A 190 22.44 9.09 19.42
C PRO A 190 23.49 10.21 19.27
N SER A 191 24.00 10.45 18.06
CA SER A 191 24.97 11.52 17.76
C SER A 191 25.05 11.79 16.27
N ALA A 192 25.55 12.98 15.89
CA ALA A 192 25.82 13.33 14.50
C ALA A 192 26.79 12.35 13.82
N ARG A 193 27.80 11.85 14.56
CA ARG A 193 28.73 10.84 14.05
C ARG A 193 28.02 9.53 13.67
N LYS A 194 27.10 9.06 14.53
CA LYS A 194 26.32 7.85 14.24
C LYS A 194 25.34 8.06 13.11
N LEU A 195 24.73 9.21 12.99
CA LEU A 195 23.90 9.58 11.86
C LEU A 195 24.73 9.53 10.56
N ALA A 196 25.90 10.18 10.52
CA ALA A 196 26.78 10.19 9.35
C ALA A 196 27.18 8.78 8.90
N GLU A 197 27.56 7.94 9.87
CA GLU A 197 27.94 6.54 9.63
C GLU A 197 26.81 5.73 9.00
N GLU A 198 25.59 5.84 9.54
CA GLU A 198 24.43 5.07 9.10
C GLU A 198 23.86 5.55 7.75
N VAL A 199 23.89 6.87 7.53
CA VAL A 199 23.46 7.51 6.28
C VAL A 199 24.53 7.37 5.19
N GLY A 200 25.79 7.06 5.55
CA GLY A 200 26.91 6.87 4.63
C GLY A 200 27.46 8.16 4.07
N ILE A 201 27.59 9.20 4.92
CA ILE A 201 28.21 10.48 4.56
C ILE A 201 29.41 10.77 5.46
N ASP A 202 30.30 11.65 5.00
CA ASP A 202 31.39 12.11 5.84
C ASP A 202 30.87 13.02 6.96
N HIS A 203 31.39 12.85 8.19
CA HIS A 203 30.99 13.65 9.34
C HIS A 203 31.22 15.14 9.12
N SER A 204 32.23 15.52 8.32
CA SER A 204 32.50 16.93 7.98
C SER A 204 31.37 17.62 7.21
N GLN A 205 30.48 16.85 6.58
CA GLN A 205 29.30 17.38 5.88
C GLN A 205 28.15 17.74 6.81
N LEU A 206 28.26 17.38 8.10
CA LEU A 206 27.27 17.70 9.14
C LEU A 206 27.66 18.90 10.00
N SER A 207 28.85 19.48 9.79
CA SER A 207 29.43 20.59 10.57
C SER A 207 29.03 21.95 10.01
#